data_ce8804b29373b73837ef1b25a7db95a8
#
_entry.id   ce8804b29373b73837ef1b25a7db95a8
#
_cell.length_a   1.000
_cell.length_b   1.000
_cell.length_c   1.000
_cell.angle_alpha   90.00
_cell.angle_beta   90.00
_cell.angle_gamma   90.00
#
_symmetry.space_group_name_H-M   'P 1'
#
loop_
_entity.id
_entity.type
_entity.pdbx_description
1 polymer ?
#
loop_
_entity_poly.entity_id
_entity_poly.type
_entity_poly.pdbx_seq_one_letter_code
_entity_poly.pdbx_strand_id
1 'polypeptide(L)'
;MMDRNSLLYGRFFEQLQSVVERIVAKTAQSTSRTLSKDEQELHSHLLYRLLQKVKKELVVQESTEDINLDYDPTDVLAKQGHDLEYIVELLSRFRVHALEEIERELKQSFGEIDDQNQTEHIFPFIFRMTEIFDQVIANSTKYYNSQHKLRLLKLEEELLEVSAPIVPVRKHISVLPVIGVMSEDRATHILNEVIPNVASKEVQILIVDFSGIHMFDTFAASRFFTITQTLALLGIRPVITGVRPEMAQTTIQLGVKLSDLEVYRDVKTALEALK
;
A
#
# COMPACT_ATOMS: atom_id res chain seq x y z
N MET A 1 42.74 -0.51 29.14
CA MET A 1 42.65 -1.92 28.71
C MET A 1 41.63 -1.97 27.61
N MET A 2 42.02 -2.14 26.37
CA MET A 2 41.06 -2.31 25.26
C MET A 2 40.24 -3.58 25.57
N ASP A 3 38.93 -3.44 25.61
CA ASP A 3 38.02 -4.55 25.85
C ASP A 3 38.26 -5.64 24.79
N ARG A 4 38.44 -6.89 25.20
CA ARG A 4 38.67 -8.03 24.30
C ARG A 4 37.57 -8.12 23.22
N ASN A 5 36.38 -7.66 23.54
CA ASN A 5 35.26 -7.56 22.57
C ASN A 5 35.55 -6.59 21.43
N SER A 6 36.22 -5.46 21.71
CA SER A 6 36.63 -4.49 20.68
C SER A 6 37.65 -5.06 19.70
N LEU A 7 38.48 -6.01 20.12
CA LEU A 7 39.47 -6.71 19.29
C LEU A 7 38.82 -7.80 18.41
N LEU A 8 37.84 -8.52 18.97
CA LEU A 8 37.12 -9.59 18.25
C LEU A 8 36.34 -9.09 17.05
N TYR A 9 35.70 -7.93 17.18
CA TYR A 9 34.85 -7.37 16.12
C TYR A 9 35.56 -6.27 15.32
N GLY A 10 36.66 -5.72 15.84
CA GLY A 10 37.38 -4.62 15.24
C GLY A 10 37.78 -4.89 13.79
N ARG A 11 38.39 -6.03 13.51
CA ARG A 11 38.82 -6.41 12.16
C ARG A 11 37.66 -6.56 11.18
N PHE A 12 36.55 -7.17 11.58
CA PHE A 12 35.36 -7.30 10.75
C PHE A 12 34.84 -5.91 10.33
N PHE A 13 34.75 -4.99 11.27
CA PHE A 13 34.28 -3.64 11.02
C PHE A 13 35.34 -2.69 10.45
N GLU A 14 36.63 -2.96 10.63
CA GLU A 14 37.73 -2.21 9.95
C GLU A 14 37.73 -2.49 8.44
N GLN A 15 37.40 -3.73 8.05
CA GLN A 15 37.36 -4.14 6.65
C GLN A 15 35.94 -4.15 6.08
N LEU A 16 35.03 -3.37 6.64
CA LEU A 16 33.60 -3.44 6.37
C LEU A 16 33.25 -3.38 4.87
N GLN A 17 33.94 -2.51 4.09
CA GLN A 17 33.72 -2.39 2.66
C GLN A 17 34.01 -3.72 1.93
N SER A 18 35.15 -4.34 2.23
CA SER A 18 35.51 -5.63 1.63
C SER A 18 34.59 -6.78 2.07
N VAL A 19 34.14 -6.74 3.32
CA VAL A 19 33.15 -7.70 3.85
C VAL A 19 31.81 -7.59 3.10
N VAL A 20 31.33 -6.37 2.90
CA VAL A 20 30.10 -6.09 2.14
C VAL A 20 30.21 -6.62 0.71
N GLU A 21 31.30 -6.33 0.01
CA GLU A 21 31.51 -6.80 -1.37
C GLU A 21 31.47 -8.34 -1.44
N ARG A 22 32.10 -9.04 -0.49
CA ARG A 22 32.07 -10.51 -0.45
C ARG A 22 30.67 -11.06 -0.17
N ILE A 23 29.93 -10.46 0.77
CA ILE A 23 28.56 -10.89 1.09
C ILE A 23 27.64 -10.68 -0.09
N VAL A 24 27.71 -9.52 -0.76
CA VAL A 24 26.90 -9.22 -1.94
C VAL A 24 27.21 -10.16 -3.08
N ALA A 25 28.50 -10.46 -3.32
CA ALA A 25 28.92 -11.42 -4.35
C ALA A 25 28.39 -12.84 -4.05
N LYS A 26 28.49 -13.31 -2.81
CA LYS A 26 27.91 -14.61 -2.38
C LYS A 26 26.40 -14.63 -2.55
N THR A 27 25.71 -13.55 -2.16
CA THR A 27 24.27 -13.42 -2.29
C THR A 27 23.85 -13.47 -3.76
N ALA A 28 24.55 -12.79 -4.64
CA ALA A 28 24.31 -12.83 -6.07
C ALA A 28 24.49 -14.24 -6.67
N GLN A 29 25.47 -15.01 -6.19
CA GLN A 29 25.69 -16.39 -6.63
C GLN A 29 24.59 -17.35 -6.12
N SER A 30 24.05 -17.09 -4.95
CA SER A 30 23.02 -17.95 -4.30
C SER A 30 21.60 -17.66 -4.79
N THR A 31 21.38 -16.51 -5.44
CA THR A 31 20.12 -16.19 -6.13
C THR A 31 20.17 -16.70 -7.56
N SER A 32 19.12 -17.32 -8.03
CA SER A 32 19.01 -17.80 -9.43
C SER A 32 18.91 -16.65 -10.45
N ARG A 33 19.13 -15.41 -10.02
CA ARG A 33 18.99 -14.18 -10.80
C ARG A 33 20.32 -13.49 -10.99
N THR A 34 20.63 -13.12 -12.23
CA THR A 34 21.79 -12.29 -12.54
C THR A 34 21.46 -10.84 -12.18
N LEU A 35 22.17 -10.29 -11.19
CA LEU A 35 22.02 -8.89 -10.78
C LEU A 35 22.74 -7.96 -11.74
N SER A 36 22.11 -6.84 -12.10
CA SER A 36 22.76 -5.74 -12.80
C SER A 36 23.82 -5.07 -11.92
N LYS A 37 24.69 -4.27 -12.51
CA LYS A 37 25.67 -3.49 -11.73
C LYS A 37 25.01 -2.53 -10.75
N ASP A 38 23.93 -1.86 -11.18
CA ASP A 38 23.20 -0.91 -10.36
C ASP A 38 22.53 -1.61 -9.17
N GLU A 39 21.97 -2.82 -9.37
CA GLU A 39 21.42 -3.65 -8.28
C GLU A 39 22.52 -4.08 -7.30
N GLN A 40 23.69 -4.46 -7.77
CA GLN A 40 24.82 -4.84 -6.91
C GLN A 40 25.33 -3.65 -6.08
N GLU A 41 25.43 -2.46 -6.67
CA GLU A 41 25.79 -1.24 -5.96
C GLU A 41 24.76 -0.88 -4.89
N LEU A 42 23.48 -0.99 -5.23
CA LEU A 42 22.38 -0.78 -4.27
C LEU A 42 22.44 -1.76 -3.10
N HIS A 43 22.61 -3.05 -3.39
CA HIS A 43 22.73 -4.08 -2.35
C HIS A 43 23.96 -3.83 -1.46
N SER A 44 25.07 -3.42 -2.04
CA SER A 44 26.26 -3.06 -1.28
C SER A 44 26.02 -1.87 -0.36
N HIS A 45 25.34 -0.84 -0.87
CA HIS A 45 25.00 0.33 -0.07
C HIS A 45 24.02 -0.01 1.09
N LEU A 46 22.99 -0.80 0.81
CA LEU A 46 22.04 -1.26 1.82
C LEU A 46 22.72 -2.06 2.92
N LEU A 47 23.49 -3.07 2.55
CA LEU A 47 24.19 -3.93 3.50
C LEU A 47 25.23 -3.15 4.31
N TYR A 48 25.98 -2.25 3.67
CA TYR A 48 26.95 -1.39 4.36
C TYR A 48 26.27 -0.58 5.46
N ARG A 49 25.13 0.04 5.18
CA ARG A 49 24.36 0.80 6.17
C ARG A 49 23.83 -0.07 7.31
N LEU A 50 23.33 -1.26 6.99
CA LEU A 50 22.88 -2.21 8.01
C LEU A 50 24.03 -2.62 8.94
N LEU A 51 25.18 -2.98 8.39
CA LEU A 51 26.34 -3.40 9.19
C LEU A 51 26.97 -2.22 9.95
N GLN A 52 26.92 -1.00 9.43
CA GLN A 52 27.29 0.21 10.19
C GLN A 52 26.40 0.41 11.41
N LYS A 53 25.11 0.14 11.30
CA LYS A 53 24.18 0.20 12.43
C LYS A 53 24.50 -0.88 13.45
N VAL A 54 24.70 -2.12 13.01
CA VAL A 54 25.15 -3.22 13.87
C VAL A 54 26.41 -2.82 14.62
N LYS A 55 27.39 -2.20 13.93
CA LYS A 55 28.62 -1.69 14.57
C LYS A 55 28.30 -0.68 15.67
N LYS A 56 27.44 0.30 15.38
CA LYS A 56 27.09 1.36 16.33
C LYS A 56 26.48 0.78 17.61
N GLU A 57 25.53 -0.13 17.47
CA GLU A 57 24.84 -0.75 18.61
C GLU A 57 25.73 -1.69 19.43
N LEU A 58 26.64 -2.43 18.77
CA LEU A 58 27.52 -3.38 19.44
C LEU A 58 28.74 -2.72 20.09
N VAL A 59 29.27 -1.66 19.49
CA VAL A 59 30.50 -1.03 19.94
C VAL A 59 30.26 0.15 20.87
N VAL A 60 29.17 0.91 20.64
CA VAL A 60 28.89 2.16 21.37
C VAL A 60 27.93 1.95 22.54
N GLN A 61 27.27 0.77 22.64
CA GLN A 61 26.28 0.44 23.68
C GLN A 61 25.15 1.47 23.82
N GLU A 62 24.86 2.23 22.78
CA GLU A 62 23.65 3.05 22.73
C GLU A 62 22.45 2.15 22.49
N SER A 63 21.68 1.87 23.55
CA SER A 63 20.38 1.22 23.44
C SER A 63 19.42 2.15 22.71
N THR A 64 19.16 1.88 21.45
CA THR A 64 18.07 2.53 20.71
C THR A 64 16.82 1.70 20.90
N GLU A 65 15.87 2.23 21.69
CA GLU A 65 14.55 1.61 21.94
C GLU A 65 13.73 1.42 20.64
N ASP A 66 14.05 2.15 19.58
CA ASP A 66 13.51 1.94 18.24
C ASP A 66 14.64 1.90 17.23
N ILE A 67 14.72 0.81 16.46
CA ILE A 67 15.58 0.76 15.28
C ILE A 67 14.94 1.67 14.22
N ASN A 68 15.00 2.96 14.46
CA ASN A 68 14.66 3.95 13.46
C ASN A 68 15.79 4.01 12.44
N LEU A 69 15.63 3.28 11.35
CA LEU A 69 16.44 3.53 10.18
C LEU A 69 15.93 4.86 9.62
N ASP A 70 16.77 5.93 9.65
CA ASP A 70 16.52 7.17 8.88
C ASP A 70 16.32 6.86 7.37
N TYR A 71 16.40 5.60 7.04
CA TYR A 71 16.32 5.04 5.71
C TYR A 71 15.82 3.59 5.80
N ASP A 72 14.60 3.34 5.32
CA ASP A 72 14.09 1.98 5.23
C ASP A 72 14.58 1.31 3.93
N PRO A 73 15.30 0.18 4.03
CA PRO A 73 15.75 -0.58 2.85
C PRO A 73 14.61 -0.91 1.89
N THR A 74 13.40 -1.12 2.41
CA THR A 74 12.23 -1.46 1.61
C THR A 74 11.79 -0.33 0.72
N ASP A 75 11.90 0.93 1.15
CA ASP A 75 11.44 2.07 0.35
C ASP A 75 12.22 2.16 -0.97
N VAL A 76 13.52 1.91 -0.94
CA VAL A 76 14.35 1.94 -2.14
C VAL A 76 14.12 0.75 -3.04
N LEU A 77 14.06 -0.46 -2.47
CA LEU A 77 13.81 -1.67 -3.24
C LEU A 77 12.40 -1.70 -3.83
N ALA A 78 11.40 -1.26 -3.06
CA ALA A 78 10.02 -1.16 -3.52
C ALA A 78 9.84 -0.11 -4.64
N LYS A 79 10.54 1.03 -4.57
CA LYS A 79 10.57 2.04 -5.64
C LYS A 79 11.17 1.50 -6.94
N GLN A 80 12.05 0.51 -6.87
CA GLN A 80 12.60 -0.20 -8.02
C GLN A 80 11.71 -1.35 -8.52
N GLY A 81 10.55 -1.55 -7.91
CA GLY A 81 9.58 -2.57 -8.32
C GLY A 81 9.82 -3.95 -7.73
N HIS A 82 10.69 -4.07 -6.72
CA HIS A 82 10.87 -5.32 -6.01
C HIS A 82 9.71 -5.57 -5.06
N ASP A 83 9.23 -6.82 -5.02
CA ASP A 83 8.18 -7.27 -4.11
C ASP A 83 8.71 -7.55 -2.69
N LEU A 84 7.79 -7.79 -1.76
CA LEU A 84 8.13 -8.06 -0.36
C LEU A 84 8.91 -9.37 -0.21
N GLU A 85 8.59 -10.38 -1.01
CA GLU A 85 9.26 -11.70 -0.98
C GLU A 85 10.75 -11.55 -1.27
N TYR A 86 11.07 -10.84 -2.34
CA TYR A 86 12.45 -10.53 -2.70
C TYR A 86 13.21 -9.77 -1.60
N ILE A 87 12.57 -8.76 -1.00
CA ILE A 87 13.19 -7.94 0.05
C ILE A 87 13.52 -8.79 1.28
N VAL A 88 12.57 -9.62 1.72
CA VAL A 88 12.76 -10.52 2.87
C VAL A 88 13.82 -11.57 2.57
N GLU A 89 13.82 -12.16 1.38
CA GLU A 89 14.84 -13.12 0.95
C GLU A 89 16.22 -12.48 0.94
N LEU A 90 16.38 -11.30 0.36
CA LEU A 90 17.64 -10.56 0.29
C LEU A 90 18.21 -10.28 1.70
N LEU A 91 17.41 -9.74 2.60
CA LEU A 91 17.83 -9.44 3.97
C LEU A 91 18.18 -10.71 4.75
N SER A 92 17.44 -11.79 4.55
CA SER A 92 17.72 -13.09 5.17
C SER A 92 19.04 -13.68 4.67
N ARG A 93 19.31 -13.60 3.36
CA ARG A 93 20.59 -14.02 2.77
C ARG A 93 21.76 -13.16 3.24
N PHE A 94 21.56 -11.86 3.35
CA PHE A 94 22.57 -10.96 3.92
C PHE A 94 22.93 -11.38 5.35
N ARG A 95 21.94 -11.69 6.19
CA ARG A 95 22.18 -12.19 7.55
C ARG A 95 23.03 -13.46 7.55
N VAL A 96 22.64 -14.48 6.76
CA VAL A 96 23.36 -15.75 6.68
C VAL A 96 24.80 -15.55 6.25
N HIS A 97 25.03 -14.84 5.16
CA HIS A 97 26.38 -14.61 4.64
C HIS A 97 27.23 -13.69 5.54
N ALA A 98 26.60 -12.76 6.26
CA ALA A 98 27.30 -11.96 7.27
C ALA A 98 27.78 -12.82 8.45
N LEU A 99 26.97 -13.78 8.91
CA LEU A 99 27.38 -14.74 9.93
C LEU A 99 28.53 -15.64 9.45
N GLU A 100 28.50 -16.13 8.23
CA GLU A 100 29.58 -16.91 7.62
C GLU A 100 30.89 -16.10 7.53
N GLU A 101 30.82 -14.82 7.16
CA GLU A 101 31.99 -13.95 7.09
C GLU A 101 32.58 -13.70 8.49
N ILE A 102 31.73 -13.54 9.50
CA ILE A 102 32.19 -13.43 10.89
C ILE A 102 32.90 -14.71 11.34
N GLU A 103 32.30 -15.86 11.11
CA GLU A 103 32.91 -17.15 11.43
C GLU A 103 34.28 -17.30 10.79
N ARG A 104 34.39 -16.89 9.50
CA ARG A 104 35.64 -16.91 8.76
C ARG A 104 36.70 -16.00 9.38
N GLU A 105 36.35 -14.75 9.70
CA GLU A 105 37.28 -13.78 10.32
C GLU A 105 37.75 -14.24 11.71
N LEU A 106 36.83 -14.84 12.48
CA LEU A 106 37.15 -15.39 13.81
C LEU A 106 38.14 -16.54 13.70
N LYS A 107 37.92 -17.51 12.83
CA LYS A 107 38.83 -18.63 12.59
C LYS A 107 40.21 -18.18 12.14
N GLN A 108 40.29 -17.15 11.29
CA GLN A 108 41.56 -16.59 10.81
C GLN A 108 42.32 -15.85 11.91
N SER A 109 41.60 -15.18 12.82
CA SER A 109 42.21 -14.32 13.84
C SER A 109 42.64 -15.11 15.12
N PHE A 110 41.93 -16.15 15.47
CA PHE A 110 42.09 -16.84 16.77
C PHE A 110 42.38 -18.34 16.65
N GLY A 111 42.36 -18.90 15.43
CA GLY A 111 42.51 -20.35 15.25
C GLY A 111 41.31 -21.12 15.81
N GLU A 112 41.61 -22.25 16.51
CA GLU A 112 40.58 -22.97 17.27
C GLU A 112 40.21 -22.14 18.51
N ILE A 113 38.96 -21.70 18.57
CA ILE A 113 38.42 -20.88 19.65
C ILE A 113 37.95 -21.84 20.75
N ASP A 114 38.44 -21.65 21.98
CA ASP A 114 38.03 -22.45 23.12
C ASP A 114 36.54 -22.23 23.50
N ASP A 115 35.93 -23.20 24.19
CA ASP A 115 34.52 -23.18 24.55
C ASP A 115 34.15 -21.97 25.43
N GLN A 116 35.07 -21.47 26.25
CA GLN A 116 34.83 -20.35 27.15
C GLN A 116 34.74 -19.03 26.35
N ASN A 117 35.64 -18.79 25.40
CA ASN A 117 35.61 -17.61 24.52
C ASN A 117 34.41 -17.64 23.58
N GLN A 118 33.98 -18.83 23.13
CA GLN A 118 32.74 -18.95 22.31
C GLN A 118 31.52 -18.50 23.15
N THR A 119 31.39 -18.99 24.37
CA THR A 119 30.20 -18.73 25.19
C THR A 119 30.14 -17.27 25.66
N GLU A 120 31.28 -16.71 26.10
CA GLU A 120 31.29 -15.38 26.72
C GLU A 120 31.25 -14.22 25.71
N HIS A 121 31.73 -14.39 24.49
CA HIS A 121 31.93 -13.31 23.57
C HIS A 121 31.27 -13.51 22.21
N ILE A 122 31.38 -14.69 21.60
CA ILE A 122 30.92 -14.94 20.23
C ILE A 122 29.40 -15.11 20.16
N PHE A 123 28.84 -15.94 21.02
CA PHE A 123 27.38 -16.15 21.02
C PHE A 123 26.55 -14.88 21.29
N PRO A 124 26.90 -14.02 22.28
CA PRO A 124 26.18 -12.76 22.45
C PRO A 124 26.23 -11.86 21.22
N PHE A 125 27.35 -11.82 20.50
CA PHE A 125 27.49 -11.05 19.28
C PHE A 125 26.62 -11.59 18.14
N ILE A 126 26.70 -12.91 17.89
CA ILE A 126 25.90 -13.58 16.86
C ILE A 126 24.40 -13.40 17.17
N PHE A 127 24.01 -13.57 18.41
CA PHE A 127 22.64 -13.39 18.85
C PHE A 127 22.16 -11.96 18.61
N ARG A 128 22.94 -10.95 19.02
CA ARG A 128 22.59 -9.54 18.85
C ARG A 128 22.52 -9.15 17.37
N MET A 129 23.45 -9.62 16.56
CA MET A 129 23.43 -9.37 15.12
C MET A 129 22.18 -9.99 14.46
N THR A 130 21.85 -11.22 14.82
CA THR A 130 20.65 -11.89 14.33
C THR A 130 19.39 -11.12 14.73
N GLU A 131 19.30 -10.68 15.98
CA GLU A 131 18.19 -9.88 16.49
C GLU A 131 18.02 -8.58 15.70
N ILE A 132 19.11 -7.86 15.38
CA ILE A 132 19.07 -6.63 14.58
C ILE A 132 18.53 -6.91 13.17
N PHE A 133 19.02 -7.96 12.51
CA PHE A 133 18.52 -8.33 11.18
C PHE A 133 17.03 -8.72 11.22
N ASP A 134 16.61 -9.48 12.22
CA ASP A 134 15.21 -9.89 12.37
C ASP A 134 14.29 -8.69 12.64
N GLN A 135 14.73 -7.71 13.43
CA GLN A 135 14.02 -6.45 13.64
C GLN A 135 13.92 -5.64 12.33
N VAL A 136 15.00 -5.56 11.55
CA VAL A 136 14.98 -4.89 10.26
C VAL A 136 13.99 -5.56 9.31
N ILE A 137 14.00 -6.88 9.20
CA ILE A 137 13.05 -7.64 8.38
C ILE A 137 11.61 -7.38 8.83
N ALA A 138 11.35 -7.43 10.15
CA ALA A 138 10.02 -7.19 10.71
C ALA A 138 9.52 -5.76 10.43
N ASN A 139 10.38 -4.75 10.63
CA ASN A 139 10.04 -3.35 10.37
C ASN A 139 9.82 -3.10 8.88
N SER A 140 10.70 -3.63 8.03
CA SER A 140 10.58 -3.57 6.59
C SER A 140 9.26 -4.18 6.09
N THR A 141 8.87 -5.32 6.66
CA THR A 141 7.60 -5.98 6.34
C THR A 141 6.39 -5.11 6.73
N LYS A 142 6.41 -4.53 7.94
CA LYS A 142 5.34 -3.63 8.40
C LYS A 142 5.24 -2.39 7.52
N TYR A 143 6.36 -1.78 7.19
CA TYR A 143 6.41 -0.60 6.33
C TYR A 143 5.85 -0.90 4.93
N TYR A 144 6.33 -1.96 4.28
CA TYR A 144 5.83 -2.38 2.97
C TYR A 144 4.32 -2.60 2.96
N ASN A 145 3.80 -3.34 3.94
CA ASN A 145 2.38 -3.61 4.05
C ASN A 145 1.55 -2.33 4.27
N SER A 146 2.06 -1.38 5.07
CA SER A 146 1.39 -0.11 5.29
C SER A 146 1.34 0.75 4.01
N GLN A 147 2.44 0.83 3.26
CA GLN A 147 2.50 1.54 1.99
C GLN A 147 1.60 0.90 0.93
N HIS A 148 1.59 -0.44 0.88
CA HIS A 148 0.71 -1.17 -0.05
C HIS A 148 -0.77 -0.92 0.28
N LYS A 149 -1.15 -0.95 1.55
CA LYS A 149 -2.52 -0.62 2.00
C LYS A 149 -2.92 0.81 1.63
N LEU A 150 -2.04 1.79 1.85
CA LEU A 150 -2.29 3.18 1.47
C LEU A 150 -2.48 3.34 -0.04
N ARG A 151 -1.70 2.61 -0.83
CA ARG A 151 -1.82 2.63 -2.29
C ARG A 151 -3.13 2.03 -2.77
N LEU A 152 -3.56 0.91 -2.16
CA LEU A 152 -4.87 0.31 -2.46
C LEU A 152 -6.02 1.26 -2.12
N LEU A 153 -5.99 1.90 -0.95
CA LEU A 153 -7.02 2.88 -0.57
C LEU A 153 -7.10 4.05 -1.54
N LYS A 154 -5.97 4.58 -2.00
CA LYS A 154 -5.95 5.64 -3.03
C LYS A 154 -6.54 5.18 -4.36
N LEU A 155 -6.20 3.96 -4.81
CA LEU A 155 -6.77 3.40 -6.02
C LEU A 155 -8.29 3.18 -5.92
N GLU A 156 -8.77 2.74 -4.75
CA GLU A 156 -10.21 2.62 -4.48
C GLU A 156 -10.90 3.98 -4.52
N GLU A 157 -10.31 5.01 -3.92
CA GLU A 157 -10.81 6.39 -3.95
C GLU A 157 -10.86 6.94 -5.39
N GLU A 158 -9.78 6.79 -6.17
CA GLU A 158 -9.74 7.18 -7.58
C GLU A 158 -10.81 6.44 -8.42
N LEU A 159 -11.02 5.15 -8.15
CA LEU A 159 -12.07 4.37 -8.82
C LEU A 159 -13.47 4.86 -8.45
N LEU A 160 -13.71 5.26 -7.19
CA LEU A 160 -14.98 5.83 -6.76
C LEU A 160 -15.24 7.19 -7.43
N GLU A 161 -14.26 8.07 -7.50
CA GLU A 161 -14.39 9.36 -8.20
C GLU A 161 -14.78 9.20 -9.69
N VAL A 162 -14.14 8.26 -10.39
CA VAL A 162 -14.44 7.98 -11.79
C VAL A 162 -15.79 7.27 -11.97
N SER A 163 -16.26 6.57 -10.94
CA SER A 163 -17.47 5.74 -11.02
C SER A 163 -18.79 6.53 -11.03
N ALA A 164 -18.78 7.78 -10.56
CA ALA A 164 -19.97 8.63 -10.48
C ALA A 164 -19.70 10.07 -10.95
N PRO A 165 -19.19 10.27 -12.16
CA PRO A 165 -18.85 11.61 -12.68
C PRO A 165 -20.11 12.42 -12.90
N ILE A 166 -20.10 13.70 -12.49
CA ILE A 166 -21.14 14.65 -12.83
C ILE A 166 -20.81 15.30 -14.16
N VAL A 167 -21.65 15.06 -15.16
CA VAL A 167 -21.49 15.58 -16.52
C VAL A 167 -22.45 16.75 -16.73
N PRO A 168 -21.99 18.01 -16.78
CA PRO A 168 -22.85 19.12 -17.13
C PRO A 168 -23.23 19.02 -18.61
N VAL A 169 -24.55 19.09 -18.89
CA VAL A 169 -25.09 18.94 -20.27
C VAL A 169 -25.79 20.19 -20.76
N ARG A 170 -26.37 20.99 -19.85
CA ARG A 170 -26.96 22.31 -20.12
C ARG A 170 -26.79 23.22 -18.92
N LYS A 171 -27.09 24.49 -19.05
CA LYS A 171 -27.13 25.42 -17.92
C LYS A 171 -28.06 24.87 -16.85
N HIS A 172 -27.56 24.72 -15.62
CA HIS A 172 -28.26 24.15 -14.45
C HIS A 172 -28.72 22.69 -14.56
N ILE A 173 -28.36 21.97 -15.64
CA ILE A 173 -28.69 20.55 -15.82
C ILE A 173 -27.42 19.72 -15.94
N SER A 174 -27.29 18.73 -15.09
CA SER A 174 -26.19 17.76 -15.11
C SER A 174 -26.72 16.33 -15.15
N VAL A 175 -25.88 15.41 -15.60
CA VAL A 175 -26.15 13.96 -15.62
C VAL A 175 -25.20 13.26 -14.68
N LEU A 176 -25.76 12.37 -13.88
CA LEU A 176 -25.04 11.38 -13.06
C LEU A 176 -25.27 10.00 -13.69
N PRO A 177 -24.33 9.47 -14.49
CA PRO A 177 -24.44 8.12 -15.02
C PRO A 177 -24.10 7.10 -13.93
N VAL A 178 -25.00 6.14 -13.70
CA VAL A 178 -24.81 5.03 -12.78
C VAL A 178 -24.45 3.79 -13.58
N ILE A 179 -23.14 3.41 -13.57
CA ILE A 179 -22.59 2.31 -14.37
C ILE A 179 -22.13 1.18 -13.45
N GLY A 180 -22.41 -0.08 -13.81
CA GLY A 180 -21.95 -1.27 -13.05
C GLY A 180 -22.87 -1.66 -11.93
N VAL A 181 -22.33 -1.84 -10.69
CA VAL A 181 -23.07 -2.29 -9.51
C VAL A 181 -23.16 -1.16 -8.48
N MET A 182 -24.30 -1.02 -7.81
CA MET A 182 -24.48 -0.09 -6.70
C MET A 182 -24.02 -0.76 -5.40
N SER A 183 -22.74 -0.61 -5.06
CA SER A 183 -22.21 -1.04 -3.76
C SER A 183 -22.53 -0.04 -2.64
N GLU A 184 -22.29 -0.44 -1.39
CA GLU A 184 -22.48 0.44 -0.24
C GLU A 184 -21.52 1.64 -0.26
N ASP A 185 -20.25 1.40 -0.57
CA ASP A 185 -19.22 2.45 -0.66
C ASP A 185 -19.57 3.47 -1.74
N ARG A 186 -20.03 2.99 -2.90
CA ARG A 186 -20.46 3.85 -3.99
C ARG A 186 -21.70 4.67 -3.65
N ALA A 187 -22.70 4.07 -3.03
CA ALA A 187 -23.89 4.79 -2.59
C ALA A 187 -23.53 5.86 -1.54
N THR A 188 -22.66 5.53 -0.62
CA THR A 188 -22.12 6.44 0.40
C THR A 188 -21.33 7.57 -0.23
N HIS A 189 -20.44 7.29 -1.19
CA HIS A 189 -19.71 8.30 -1.95
C HIS A 189 -20.65 9.26 -2.69
N ILE A 190 -21.68 8.73 -3.37
CA ILE A 190 -22.67 9.58 -4.06
C ILE A 190 -23.37 10.51 -3.07
N LEU A 191 -23.81 9.99 -1.93
CA LEU A 191 -24.56 10.77 -0.92
C LEU A 191 -23.69 11.82 -0.23
N ASN A 192 -22.44 11.48 0.13
CA ASN A 192 -21.61 12.32 0.98
C ASN A 192 -20.70 13.27 0.20
N GLU A 193 -20.32 12.92 -1.04
CA GLU A 193 -19.37 13.69 -1.84
C GLU A 193 -20.02 14.26 -3.11
N VAL A 194 -20.67 13.40 -3.90
CA VAL A 194 -21.20 13.79 -5.22
C VAL A 194 -22.35 14.77 -5.09
N ILE A 195 -23.36 14.47 -4.25
CA ILE A 195 -24.54 15.31 -4.07
C ILE A 195 -24.20 16.69 -3.48
N PRO A 196 -23.37 16.82 -2.42
CA PRO A 196 -22.93 18.13 -1.93
C PRO A 196 -22.18 18.93 -3.01
N ASN A 197 -21.34 18.28 -3.81
CA ASN A 197 -20.65 18.94 -4.91
C ASN A 197 -21.62 19.44 -5.98
N VAL A 198 -22.66 18.67 -6.32
CA VAL A 198 -23.73 19.09 -7.22
C VAL A 198 -24.47 20.31 -6.67
N ALA A 199 -24.82 20.30 -5.39
CA ALA A 199 -25.52 21.40 -4.73
C ALA A 199 -24.69 22.69 -4.73
N SER A 200 -23.36 22.61 -4.61
CA SER A 200 -22.46 23.76 -4.65
C SER A 200 -22.32 24.38 -6.06
N LYS A 201 -22.66 23.66 -7.12
CA LYS A 201 -22.47 24.07 -8.54
C LYS A 201 -23.72 24.66 -9.22
N GLU A 202 -24.69 25.15 -8.46
CA GLU A 202 -25.93 25.73 -8.98
C GLU A 202 -26.72 24.79 -9.93
N VAL A 203 -26.59 23.48 -9.78
CA VAL A 203 -27.36 22.49 -10.53
C VAL A 203 -28.79 22.49 -10.00
N GLN A 204 -29.76 22.70 -10.86
CA GLN A 204 -31.19 22.67 -10.50
C GLN A 204 -31.85 21.34 -10.85
N ILE A 205 -31.35 20.67 -11.87
CA ILE A 205 -31.85 19.38 -12.34
C ILE A 205 -30.67 18.41 -12.44
N LEU A 206 -30.78 17.28 -11.75
CA LEU A 206 -29.86 16.17 -11.89
C LEU A 206 -30.54 14.97 -12.54
N ILE A 207 -30.10 14.63 -13.74
CA ILE A 207 -30.54 13.43 -14.45
C ILE A 207 -29.70 12.26 -13.93
N VAL A 208 -30.32 11.30 -13.23
CA VAL A 208 -29.68 10.07 -12.78
C VAL A 208 -29.96 8.99 -13.81
N ASP A 209 -28.93 8.57 -14.53
CA ASP A 209 -29.05 7.61 -15.63
C ASP A 209 -28.62 6.20 -15.24
N PHE A 210 -29.56 5.28 -15.25
CA PHE A 210 -29.39 3.86 -14.91
C PHE A 210 -29.17 2.95 -16.11
N SER A 211 -29.01 3.47 -17.30
CA SER A 211 -28.82 2.64 -18.50
C SER A 211 -27.60 1.72 -18.41
N GLY A 212 -26.57 2.14 -17.69
CA GLY A 212 -25.34 1.38 -17.47
C GLY A 212 -25.30 0.46 -16.24
N ILE A 213 -26.38 0.38 -15.44
CA ILE A 213 -26.37 -0.48 -14.26
C ILE A 213 -26.57 -1.95 -14.65
N HIS A 214 -25.75 -2.85 -14.13
CA HIS A 214 -25.80 -4.27 -14.48
C HIS A 214 -26.72 -5.06 -13.56
N MET A 215 -26.74 -4.73 -12.26
CA MET A 215 -27.53 -5.38 -11.24
C MET A 215 -28.29 -4.34 -10.41
N PHE A 216 -29.59 -4.55 -10.23
CA PHE A 216 -30.45 -3.69 -9.45
C PHE A 216 -31.28 -4.53 -8.50
N ASP A 217 -30.74 -4.76 -7.32
CA ASP A 217 -31.37 -5.49 -6.24
C ASP A 217 -32.11 -4.55 -5.28
N THR A 218 -32.65 -5.11 -4.20
CA THR A 218 -33.37 -4.35 -3.17
C THR A 218 -32.50 -3.32 -2.47
N PHE A 219 -31.19 -3.60 -2.31
CA PHE A 219 -30.23 -2.66 -1.75
C PHE A 219 -30.06 -1.46 -2.68
N ALA A 220 -29.77 -1.71 -3.96
CA ALA A 220 -29.61 -0.66 -4.97
C ALA A 220 -30.87 0.22 -5.10
N ALA A 221 -32.05 -0.40 -5.05
CA ALA A 221 -33.33 0.33 -5.10
C ALA A 221 -33.53 1.22 -3.85
N SER A 222 -33.20 0.72 -2.66
CA SER A 222 -33.26 1.50 -1.42
C SER A 222 -32.30 2.71 -1.45
N ARG A 223 -31.05 2.51 -1.88
CA ARG A 223 -30.04 3.58 -1.98
C ARG A 223 -30.41 4.61 -3.05
N PHE A 224 -30.93 4.15 -4.19
CA PHE A 224 -31.47 5.04 -5.20
C PHE A 224 -32.56 5.97 -4.64
N PHE A 225 -33.49 5.41 -3.89
CA PHE A 225 -34.55 6.21 -3.26
C PHE A 225 -34.00 7.25 -2.29
N THR A 226 -33.03 6.86 -1.46
CA THR A 226 -32.33 7.80 -0.57
C THR A 226 -31.67 8.93 -1.34
N ILE A 227 -30.98 8.63 -2.45
CA ILE A 227 -30.33 9.61 -3.31
C ILE A 227 -31.36 10.61 -3.87
N THR A 228 -32.46 10.14 -4.40
CA THR A 228 -33.50 11.00 -4.98
C THR A 228 -34.18 11.89 -3.95
N GLN A 229 -34.44 11.36 -2.75
CA GLN A 229 -34.99 12.15 -1.63
C GLN A 229 -33.99 13.23 -1.17
N THR A 230 -32.72 12.87 -1.02
CA THR A 230 -31.69 13.83 -0.63
C THR A 230 -31.57 14.99 -1.63
N LEU A 231 -31.58 14.69 -2.93
CA LEU A 231 -31.61 15.71 -3.99
C LEU A 231 -32.82 16.64 -3.86
N ALA A 232 -34.01 16.07 -3.68
CA ALA A 232 -35.24 16.84 -3.52
C ALA A 232 -35.20 17.76 -2.29
N LEU A 233 -34.67 17.27 -1.15
CA LEU A 233 -34.49 18.06 0.07
C LEU A 233 -33.52 19.23 -0.11
N LEU A 234 -32.51 19.07 -0.98
CA LEU A 234 -31.56 20.13 -1.34
C LEU A 234 -32.11 21.11 -2.42
N GLY A 235 -33.36 20.92 -2.85
CA GLY A 235 -33.97 21.73 -3.90
C GLY A 235 -33.51 21.38 -5.33
N ILE A 236 -32.82 20.25 -5.49
CA ILE A 236 -32.38 19.75 -6.80
C ILE A 236 -33.44 18.77 -7.31
N ARG A 237 -34.02 19.05 -8.47
CA ARG A 237 -35.03 18.19 -9.10
C ARG A 237 -34.38 16.92 -9.65
N PRO A 238 -34.63 15.72 -9.09
CA PRO A 238 -34.14 14.48 -9.65
C PRO A 238 -34.97 14.07 -10.87
N VAL A 239 -34.31 13.74 -11.97
CA VAL A 239 -34.89 13.17 -13.17
C VAL A 239 -34.24 11.83 -13.43
N ILE A 240 -35.02 10.80 -13.70
CA ILE A 240 -34.54 9.42 -13.81
C ILE A 240 -34.60 8.97 -15.25
N THR A 241 -33.53 8.29 -15.71
CA THR A 241 -33.48 7.72 -17.06
C THR A 241 -32.94 6.30 -17.04
N GLY A 242 -33.17 5.53 -18.11
CA GLY A 242 -32.60 4.19 -18.28
C GLY A 242 -33.20 3.10 -17.38
N VAL A 243 -34.39 3.31 -16.84
CA VAL A 243 -35.08 2.31 -15.99
C VAL A 243 -35.53 1.13 -16.85
N ARG A 244 -35.05 -0.07 -16.53
CA ARG A 244 -35.47 -1.32 -17.17
C ARG A 244 -36.66 -1.95 -16.42
N PRO A 245 -37.46 -2.83 -17.07
CA PRO A 245 -38.63 -3.45 -16.45
C PRO A 245 -38.33 -4.16 -15.13
N GLU A 246 -37.17 -4.84 -15.02
CA GLU A 246 -36.77 -5.56 -13.82
C GLU A 246 -36.52 -4.59 -12.64
N MET A 247 -35.95 -3.43 -12.93
CA MET A 247 -35.72 -2.37 -11.93
C MET A 247 -37.05 -1.79 -11.43
N ALA A 248 -38.00 -1.57 -12.34
CA ALA A 248 -39.34 -1.09 -11.97
C ALA A 248 -40.05 -2.09 -11.07
N GLN A 249 -39.97 -3.40 -11.36
CA GLN A 249 -40.57 -4.45 -10.52
C GLN A 249 -39.96 -4.47 -9.12
N THR A 250 -38.63 -4.44 -8.99
CA THR A 250 -37.91 -4.41 -7.70
C THR A 250 -38.35 -3.18 -6.87
N THR A 251 -38.45 -2.01 -7.53
CA THR A 251 -38.83 -0.77 -6.87
C THR A 251 -40.28 -0.81 -6.33
N ILE A 252 -41.22 -1.37 -7.12
CA ILE A 252 -42.61 -1.55 -6.69
C ILE A 252 -42.71 -2.52 -5.49
N GLN A 253 -41.95 -3.62 -5.49
CA GLN A 253 -41.91 -4.57 -4.37
C GLN A 253 -41.47 -3.94 -3.05
N LEU A 254 -40.61 -2.91 -3.12
CA LEU A 254 -40.19 -2.14 -1.96
C LEU A 254 -41.18 -1.06 -1.51
N GLY A 255 -42.31 -0.94 -2.19
CA GLY A 255 -43.35 0.06 -1.87
C GLY A 255 -43.01 1.47 -2.31
N VAL A 256 -41.96 1.65 -3.12
CA VAL A 256 -41.57 2.95 -3.68
C VAL A 256 -42.46 3.27 -4.87
N LYS A 257 -43.18 4.39 -4.81
CA LYS A 257 -44.02 4.85 -5.90
C LYS A 257 -43.17 5.60 -6.93
N LEU A 258 -42.88 4.94 -8.04
CA LEU A 258 -42.18 5.58 -9.20
C LEU A 258 -43.01 6.73 -9.81
N SER A 259 -44.32 6.77 -9.54
CA SER A 259 -45.22 7.85 -9.98
C SER A 259 -44.84 9.24 -9.44
N ASP A 260 -44.11 9.27 -8.32
CA ASP A 260 -43.69 10.50 -7.65
C ASP A 260 -42.35 11.02 -8.22
N LEU A 261 -41.72 10.26 -9.11
CA LEU A 261 -40.46 10.57 -9.76
C LEU A 261 -40.69 10.87 -11.26
N GLU A 262 -39.96 11.82 -11.78
CA GLU A 262 -39.95 12.12 -13.19
C GLU A 262 -39.03 11.15 -13.92
N VAL A 263 -39.63 10.25 -14.70
CA VAL A 263 -38.90 9.16 -15.38
C VAL A 263 -39.02 9.29 -16.87
N TYR A 264 -37.90 9.24 -17.57
CA TYR A 264 -37.81 9.20 -19.03
C TYR A 264 -37.10 7.94 -19.50
N ARG A 265 -37.31 7.59 -20.77
CA ARG A 265 -36.69 6.40 -21.35
C ARG A 265 -35.17 6.47 -21.36
N ASP A 266 -34.62 7.62 -21.75
CA ASP A 266 -33.20 7.88 -21.89
C ASP A 266 -32.89 9.37 -21.69
N VAL A 267 -31.58 9.69 -21.53
CA VAL A 267 -31.11 11.06 -21.30
C VAL A 267 -31.52 12.01 -22.41
N LYS A 268 -31.53 11.56 -23.68
CA LYS A 268 -31.92 12.38 -24.80
C LYS A 268 -33.36 12.84 -24.68
N THR A 269 -34.28 11.89 -24.40
CA THR A 269 -35.72 12.18 -24.23
C THR A 269 -35.95 13.12 -23.05
N ALA A 270 -35.22 12.92 -21.96
CA ALA A 270 -35.29 13.82 -20.80
C ALA A 270 -34.85 15.25 -21.20
N LEU A 271 -33.74 15.40 -21.88
CA LEU A 271 -33.24 16.72 -22.32
C LEU A 271 -34.14 17.41 -23.34
N GLU A 272 -34.89 16.67 -24.16
CA GLU A 272 -35.89 17.23 -25.08
C GLU A 272 -37.12 17.76 -24.36
N ALA A 273 -37.50 17.10 -23.24
CA ALA A 273 -38.65 17.49 -22.42
C ALA A 273 -38.33 18.64 -21.45
N LEU A 274 -37.11 18.70 -20.96
CA LEU A 274 -36.61 19.73 -20.04
C LEU A 274 -36.18 20.98 -20.85
N LYS A 275 -37.14 21.80 -21.20
CA LYS A 275 -36.90 23.07 -21.91
C LYS A 275 -36.53 24.19 -20.97
#